data_1ab3e00b4b894695ee02c736a177ba1a
#
_entry.id   1ab3e00b4b894695ee02c736a177ba1a
#
_cell.length_a   1.000
_cell.length_b   1.000
_cell.length_c   1.000
_cell.angle_alpha   90.00
_cell.angle_beta   90.00
_cell.angle_gamma   90.00
#
_symmetry.space_group_name_H-M   'P 1'
#
loop_
_entity.id
_entity.type
_entity.pdbx_description
1 polymer ?
#
loop_
_entity_poly.entity_id
_entity_poly.type
_entity_poly.pdbx_seq_one_letter_code
_entity_poly.pdbx_strand_id
1 'polypeptide(L)'
;MTERFSCHERVGHVRSHLGLSQTVMAERVGLSLRAYQNYERGEREIPVVLVHALYQAFQIDPVWLLTGEGPMIVAAEARKCLDQTLLDRVVAAVEQFESGLKKPLSVEHKSRLIGLLYEKSQLLTAVAGEALSPSKMRSLLKLVA
;
A
#
# COMPACT_ATOMS: atom_id res chain seq x y z
N MET A 1 12.14 -28.33 5.23
CA MET A 1 13.02 -27.50 6.08
C MET A 1 12.99 -26.08 5.50
N THR A 2 12.35 -25.18 6.17
CA THR A 2 12.39 -23.77 5.78
C THR A 2 13.73 -23.23 6.26
N GLU A 3 14.68 -23.02 5.35
CA GLU A 3 15.93 -22.33 5.68
C GLU A 3 15.53 -20.93 6.19
N ARG A 4 15.73 -20.72 7.47
CA ARG A 4 15.52 -19.41 8.09
C ARG A 4 16.72 -18.55 7.74
N PHE A 5 16.65 -17.92 6.58
CA PHE A 5 17.60 -16.88 6.21
C PHE A 5 17.66 -15.83 7.33
N SER A 6 18.87 -15.45 7.71
CA SER A 6 19.07 -14.29 8.59
C SER A 6 18.61 -12.99 7.89
N CYS A 7 18.42 -11.92 8.65
CA CYS A 7 17.97 -10.65 8.06
C CYS A 7 18.94 -10.14 6.96
N HIS A 8 20.25 -10.33 7.13
CA HIS A 8 21.24 -9.92 6.11
C HIS A 8 21.19 -10.81 4.87
N GLU A 9 20.97 -12.10 5.01
CA GLU A 9 20.79 -13.02 3.88
C GLU A 9 19.52 -12.66 3.10
N ARG A 10 18.45 -12.23 3.79
CA ARG A 10 17.25 -11.71 3.12
C ARG A 10 17.50 -10.42 2.34
N VAL A 11 18.36 -9.52 2.82
CA VAL A 11 18.77 -8.33 2.03
C VAL A 11 19.47 -8.76 0.73
N GLY A 12 20.39 -9.71 0.81
CA GLY A 12 21.05 -10.28 -0.38
C GLY A 12 20.06 -11.01 -1.30
N HIS A 13 19.09 -11.72 -0.73
CA HIS A 13 18.03 -12.40 -1.47
C HIS A 13 17.15 -11.39 -2.27
N VAL A 14 16.74 -10.29 -1.64
CA VAL A 14 16.00 -9.19 -2.31
C VAL A 14 16.77 -8.68 -3.51
N ARG A 15 18.05 -8.37 -3.34
CA ARG A 15 18.88 -7.88 -4.44
C ARG A 15 18.97 -8.87 -5.60
N SER A 16 19.20 -10.14 -5.28
CA SER A 16 19.28 -11.21 -6.27
C SER A 16 17.96 -11.42 -7.00
N HIS A 17 16.85 -11.37 -6.28
CA HIS A 17 15.49 -11.48 -6.85
C HIS A 17 15.18 -10.34 -7.82
N LEU A 18 15.66 -9.12 -7.52
CA LEU A 18 15.50 -7.95 -8.38
C LEU A 18 16.52 -7.92 -9.56
N GLY A 19 17.47 -8.86 -9.61
CA GLY A 19 18.52 -8.91 -10.63
C GLY A 19 19.49 -7.72 -10.56
N LEU A 20 19.65 -7.10 -9.39
CA LEU A 20 20.47 -5.90 -9.23
C LEU A 20 21.89 -6.24 -8.75
N SER A 21 22.89 -5.44 -9.19
CA SER A 21 24.23 -5.46 -8.59
C SER A 21 24.22 -4.76 -7.23
N GLN A 22 25.21 -5.06 -6.39
CA GLN A 22 25.36 -4.38 -5.10
C GLN A 22 25.51 -2.85 -5.25
N THR A 23 26.18 -2.39 -6.30
CA THR A 23 26.33 -0.96 -6.61
C THR A 23 24.99 -0.29 -6.89
N VAL A 24 24.21 -0.87 -7.81
CA VAL A 24 22.89 -0.33 -8.16
C VAL A 24 21.93 -0.39 -6.98
N MET A 25 21.98 -1.46 -6.18
CA MET A 25 21.15 -1.57 -5.00
C MET A 25 21.51 -0.49 -3.96
N ALA A 26 22.80 -0.29 -3.68
CA ALA A 26 23.27 0.75 -2.77
C ALA A 26 22.80 2.14 -3.20
N GLU A 27 22.92 2.49 -4.47
CA GLU A 27 22.44 3.75 -5.03
C GLU A 27 20.93 3.93 -4.84
N ARG A 28 20.14 2.89 -5.12
CA ARG A 28 18.69 2.93 -5.02
C ARG A 28 18.19 3.13 -3.58
N VAL A 29 18.91 2.58 -2.61
CA VAL A 29 18.56 2.74 -1.17
C VAL A 29 19.29 3.92 -0.51
N GLY A 30 20.06 4.72 -1.28
CA GLY A 30 20.73 5.92 -0.78
C GLY A 30 21.91 5.64 0.14
N LEU A 31 22.61 4.52 -0.04
CA LEU A 31 23.77 4.11 0.74
C LEU A 31 25.05 4.10 -0.10
N SER A 32 26.20 4.23 0.56
CA SER A 32 27.47 3.90 -0.09
C SER A 32 27.57 2.39 -0.34
N LEU A 33 28.26 1.99 -1.41
CA LEU A 33 28.48 0.58 -1.73
C LEU A 33 29.09 -0.18 -0.53
N ARG A 34 30.08 0.41 0.15
CA ARG A 34 30.73 -0.21 1.31
C ARG A 34 29.76 -0.43 2.47
N ALA A 35 28.90 0.55 2.75
CA ALA A 35 27.89 0.40 3.80
C ALA A 35 26.89 -0.71 3.47
N TYR A 36 26.39 -0.73 2.22
CA TYR A 36 25.48 -1.77 1.76
C TYR A 36 26.11 -3.18 1.85
N GLN A 37 27.37 -3.33 1.40
CA GLN A 37 28.09 -4.60 1.48
C GLN A 37 28.23 -5.10 2.93
N ASN A 38 28.53 -4.21 3.88
CA ASN A 38 28.64 -4.56 5.28
C ASN A 38 27.31 -5.09 5.85
N TYR A 39 26.19 -4.50 5.44
CA TYR A 39 24.85 -4.97 5.83
C TYR A 39 24.51 -6.32 5.19
N GLU A 40 24.77 -6.51 3.90
CA GLU A 40 24.49 -7.77 3.20
C GLU A 40 25.35 -8.94 3.74
N ARG A 41 26.59 -8.67 4.17
CA ARG A 41 27.49 -9.67 4.78
C ARG A 41 27.21 -9.95 6.26
N GLY A 42 26.36 -9.16 6.90
CA GLY A 42 26.11 -9.26 8.33
C GLY A 42 27.24 -8.72 9.21
N GLU A 43 28.17 -7.93 8.66
CA GLU A 43 29.23 -7.26 9.41
C GLU A 43 28.71 -6.10 10.26
N ARG A 44 27.50 -5.63 9.97
CA ARG A 44 26.79 -4.60 10.72
C ARG A 44 25.29 -4.95 10.80
N GLU A 45 24.66 -4.53 11.89
CA GLU A 45 23.21 -4.62 12.04
C GLU A 45 22.50 -3.76 10.99
N ILE A 46 21.36 -4.26 10.50
CA ILE A 46 20.57 -3.59 9.50
C ILE A 46 19.83 -2.41 10.16
N PRO A 47 20.13 -1.17 9.76
CA PRO A 47 19.47 -0.01 10.35
C PRO A 47 18.04 0.14 9.81
N VAL A 48 17.16 0.73 10.63
CA VAL A 48 15.77 1.02 10.25
C VAL A 48 15.69 1.82 8.95
N VAL A 49 16.66 2.70 8.70
CA VAL A 49 16.75 3.49 7.46
C VAL A 49 16.86 2.61 6.22
N LEU A 50 17.62 1.51 6.28
CA LEU A 50 17.71 0.57 5.16
C LEU A 50 16.40 -0.21 4.97
N VAL A 51 15.76 -0.65 6.05
CA VAL A 51 14.44 -1.30 6.01
C VAL A 51 13.41 -0.39 5.34
N HIS A 52 13.38 0.87 5.75
CA HIS A 52 12.48 1.87 5.17
C HIS A 52 12.78 2.14 3.70
N ALA A 53 14.06 2.26 3.32
CA ALA A 53 14.47 2.48 1.94
C ALA A 53 14.08 1.31 1.02
N LEU A 54 14.24 0.07 1.48
CA LEU A 54 13.82 -1.14 0.75
C LEU A 54 12.29 -1.19 0.57
N TYR A 55 11.54 -0.79 1.59
CA TYR A 55 10.09 -0.67 1.47
C TYR A 55 9.70 0.41 0.46
N GLN A 56 10.28 1.60 0.52
CA GLN A 56 9.95 2.71 -0.38
C GLN A 56 10.35 2.44 -1.84
N ALA A 57 11.54 1.92 -2.07
CA ALA A 57 12.08 1.72 -3.41
C ALA A 57 11.52 0.48 -4.12
N PHE A 58 11.31 -0.62 -3.38
CA PHE A 58 11.01 -1.93 -3.95
C PHE A 58 9.78 -2.61 -3.34
N GLN A 59 9.11 -1.96 -2.39
CA GLN A 59 7.95 -2.49 -1.69
C GLN A 59 8.23 -3.79 -0.93
N ILE A 60 9.43 -3.93 -0.42
CA ILE A 60 9.79 -5.08 0.41
C ILE A 60 9.08 -4.96 1.75
N ASP A 61 8.39 -6.03 2.15
CA ASP A 61 7.69 -6.07 3.43
C ASP A 61 8.66 -6.04 4.59
N PRO A 62 8.58 -5.04 5.50
CA PRO A 62 9.46 -4.96 6.66
C PRO A 62 9.35 -6.17 7.60
N VAL A 63 8.14 -6.74 7.77
CA VAL A 63 7.93 -7.91 8.62
C VAL A 63 8.64 -9.11 8.02
N TRP A 64 8.47 -9.36 6.72
CA TRP A 64 9.20 -10.42 6.04
C TRP A 64 10.71 -10.21 6.11
N LEU A 65 11.19 -8.99 5.89
CA LEU A 65 12.62 -8.70 5.94
C LEU A 65 13.23 -9.00 7.31
N LEU A 66 12.54 -8.67 8.39
CA LEU A 66 13.02 -8.84 9.76
C LEU A 66 12.80 -10.25 10.31
N THR A 67 11.66 -10.87 10.01
CA THR A 67 11.26 -12.15 10.62
C THR A 67 11.35 -13.35 9.67
N GLY A 68 11.27 -13.12 8.37
CA GLY A 68 11.12 -14.14 7.35
C GLY A 68 9.69 -14.65 7.17
N GLU A 69 8.72 -14.08 7.89
CA GLU A 69 7.31 -14.46 7.82
C GLU A 69 6.53 -13.59 6.84
N GLY A 70 5.58 -14.20 6.14
CA GLY A 70 4.75 -13.51 5.16
C GLY A 70 5.39 -13.37 3.77
N PRO A 71 4.79 -12.59 2.88
CA PRO A 71 5.29 -12.36 1.53
C PRO A 71 6.45 -11.36 1.53
N MET A 72 7.45 -11.58 0.70
CA MET A 72 8.60 -10.67 0.55
C MET A 72 8.18 -9.28 0.02
N ILE A 73 7.25 -9.25 -0.91
CA ILE A 73 6.76 -8.01 -1.53
C ILE A 73 5.36 -7.71 -1.00
N VAL A 74 5.16 -6.49 -0.55
CA VAL A 74 3.83 -6.03 -0.15
C VAL A 74 2.91 -6.09 -1.36
N ALA A 75 1.87 -6.93 -1.29
CA ALA A 75 0.89 -7.03 -2.35
C ALA A 75 0.29 -5.64 -2.65
N ALA A 76 0.04 -5.35 -3.93
CA ALA A 76 -0.56 -4.08 -4.34
C ALA A 76 -1.90 -3.79 -3.61
N GLU A 77 -2.59 -4.84 -3.20
CA GLU A 77 -3.83 -4.77 -2.40
C GLU A 77 -3.60 -4.31 -0.95
N ALA A 78 -2.45 -4.65 -0.35
CA ALA A 78 -2.07 -4.16 0.98
C ALA A 78 -1.65 -2.68 0.96
N ARG A 79 -1.39 -2.12 -0.22
CA ARG A 79 -1.15 -0.70 -0.46
C ARG A 79 -2.43 0.12 -0.55
N LYS A 80 -3.51 -0.32 0.00
CA LYS A 80 -4.69 0.54 0.16
C LYS A 80 -4.37 1.69 1.14
N CYS A 81 -3.30 2.44 0.80
CA CYS A 81 -3.18 3.82 1.22
C CYS A 81 -4.50 4.48 0.79
N LEU A 82 -5.14 5.15 1.72
CA LEU A 82 -6.36 5.90 1.46
C LEU A 82 -6.16 6.74 0.20
N ASP A 83 -6.85 6.40 -0.89
CA ASP A 83 -6.83 7.25 -2.09
C ASP A 83 -7.61 8.52 -1.76
N GLN A 84 -6.86 9.58 -1.44
CA GLN A 84 -7.43 10.85 -1.03
C GLN A 84 -8.36 11.40 -2.10
N THR A 85 -7.98 11.29 -3.38
CA THR A 85 -8.81 11.76 -4.49
C THR A 85 -10.12 10.99 -4.58
N LEU A 86 -10.08 9.67 -4.39
CA LEU A 86 -11.28 8.84 -4.36
C LEU A 86 -12.14 9.17 -3.14
N LEU A 87 -11.53 9.36 -1.98
CA LEU A 87 -12.23 9.73 -0.75
C LEU A 87 -12.97 11.06 -0.90
N ASP A 88 -12.30 12.10 -1.42
CA ASP A 88 -12.88 13.41 -1.64
C ASP A 88 -14.09 13.33 -2.60
N ARG A 89 -13.99 12.52 -3.66
CA ARG A 89 -15.10 12.28 -4.59
C ARG A 89 -16.27 11.54 -3.93
N VAL A 90 -15.99 10.57 -3.08
CA VAL A 90 -17.02 9.83 -2.33
C VAL A 90 -17.73 10.76 -1.34
N VAL A 91 -16.98 11.56 -0.58
CA VAL A 91 -17.54 12.53 0.38
C VAL A 91 -18.43 13.54 -0.35
N ALA A 92 -17.94 14.14 -1.43
CA ALA A 92 -18.73 15.07 -2.24
C ALA A 92 -20.02 14.45 -2.79
N ALA A 93 -19.98 13.17 -3.23
CA ALA A 93 -21.15 12.46 -3.71
C ALA A 93 -22.19 12.22 -2.60
N VAL A 94 -21.76 11.90 -1.39
CA VAL A 94 -22.63 11.71 -0.21
C VAL A 94 -23.26 13.04 0.21
N GLU A 95 -22.48 14.12 0.26
CA GLU A 95 -22.99 15.47 0.58
C GLU A 95 -24.02 15.96 -0.45
N GLN A 96 -23.76 15.74 -1.72
CA GLN A 96 -24.70 16.09 -2.79
C GLN A 96 -25.98 15.24 -2.72
N PHE A 97 -25.88 13.97 -2.34
CA PHE A 97 -27.04 13.12 -2.11
C PHE A 97 -27.86 13.61 -0.91
N GLU A 98 -27.20 13.94 0.21
CA GLU A 98 -27.83 14.44 1.42
C GLU A 98 -28.60 15.74 1.19
N SER A 99 -28.06 16.65 0.37
CA SER A 99 -28.73 17.92 0.03
C SER A 99 -30.08 17.74 -0.71
N GLY A 100 -30.30 16.59 -1.32
CA GLY A 100 -31.57 16.22 -1.97
C GLY A 100 -32.58 15.53 -1.04
N LEU A 101 -32.20 15.22 0.19
CA LEU A 101 -33.07 14.56 1.18
C LEU A 101 -33.90 15.56 1.96
N LYS A 102 -35.14 15.18 2.30
CA LYS A 102 -36.03 16.00 3.18
C LYS A 102 -35.53 16.07 4.63
N LYS A 103 -34.70 15.13 5.04
CA LYS A 103 -34.13 15.04 6.39
C LYS A 103 -32.65 14.69 6.28
N PRO A 104 -31.77 15.40 7.02
CA PRO A 104 -30.33 15.10 6.99
C PRO A 104 -30.03 13.72 7.55
N LEU A 105 -29.00 13.09 7.02
CA LEU A 105 -28.51 11.81 7.51
C LEU A 105 -27.85 11.96 8.89
N SER A 106 -28.01 10.97 9.76
CA SER A 106 -27.23 10.95 11.00
C SER A 106 -25.74 10.77 10.69
N VAL A 107 -24.86 11.24 11.57
CA VAL A 107 -23.40 11.13 11.43
C VAL A 107 -22.98 9.67 11.21
N GLU A 108 -23.60 8.74 11.93
CA GLU A 108 -23.32 7.30 11.80
C GLU A 108 -23.69 6.74 10.42
N HIS A 109 -24.87 7.09 9.92
CA HIS A 109 -25.31 6.68 8.58
C HIS A 109 -24.41 7.29 7.49
N LYS A 110 -24.04 8.54 7.64
CA LYS A 110 -23.15 9.24 6.70
C LYS A 110 -21.76 8.59 6.64
N SER A 111 -21.16 8.32 7.79
CA SER A 111 -19.87 7.63 7.88
C SER A 111 -19.91 6.23 7.29
N ARG A 112 -20.99 5.49 7.54
CA ARG A 112 -21.18 4.13 6.98
C ARG A 112 -21.34 4.15 5.46
N LEU A 113 -22.09 5.11 4.92
CA LEU A 113 -22.23 5.29 3.47
C LEU A 113 -20.91 5.64 2.80
N ILE A 114 -20.13 6.55 3.38
CA ILE A 114 -18.79 6.91 2.88
C ILE A 114 -17.89 5.67 2.83
N GLY A 115 -17.82 4.88 3.89
CA GLY A 115 -17.02 3.66 3.95
C GLY A 115 -17.43 2.64 2.88
N LEU A 116 -18.71 2.32 2.77
CA LEU A 116 -19.24 1.36 1.78
C LEU A 116 -19.00 1.82 0.33
N LEU A 117 -19.19 3.10 0.04
CA LEU A 117 -18.95 3.66 -1.29
C LEU A 117 -17.47 3.63 -1.63
N TYR A 118 -16.61 3.95 -0.68
CA TYR A 118 -15.17 3.93 -0.86
C TYR A 118 -14.67 2.53 -1.20
N GLU A 119 -15.08 1.50 -0.42
CA GLU A 119 -14.72 0.11 -0.68
C GLU A 119 -15.24 -0.38 -2.04
N LYS A 120 -16.51 -0.13 -2.36
CA LYS A 120 -17.09 -0.53 -3.66
C LYS A 120 -16.42 0.19 -4.83
N SER A 121 -16.08 1.45 -4.66
CA SER A 121 -15.38 2.24 -5.68
C SER A 121 -13.97 1.72 -5.93
N GLN A 122 -13.25 1.31 -4.89
CA GLN A 122 -11.94 0.69 -5.03
C GLN A 122 -12.01 -0.66 -5.77
N LEU A 123 -12.98 -1.50 -5.42
CA LEU A 123 -13.19 -2.80 -6.08
C LEU A 123 -13.51 -2.63 -7.57
N LEU A 124 -14.37 -1.70 -7.93
CA LEU A 124 -14.76 -1.42 -9.31
C LEU A 124 -13.60 -0.82 -10.13
N THR A 125 -12.80 0.04 -9.53
CA THR A 125 -11.60 0.60 -10.19
C THR A 125 -10.56 -0.51 -10.43
N ALA A 126 -10.39 -1.43 -9.47
CA ALA A 126 -9.47 -2.56 -9.60
C ALA A 126 -9.92 -3.57 -10.68
N VAL A 127 -11.22 -3.79 -10.85
CA VAL A 127 -11.77 -4.78 -11.78
C VAL A 127 -12.02 -4.21 -13.18
N ALA A 128 -12.50 -2.98 -13.28
CA ALA A 128 -12.91 -2.36 -14.54
C ALA A 128 -11.92 -1.35 -15.13
N GLY A 129 -10.88 -0.97 -14.38
CA GLY A 129 -9.91 0.04 -14.80
C GLY A 129 -10.51 1.45 -15.00
N GLU A 130 -11.79 1.64 -14.74
CA GLU A 130 -12.50 2.89 -14.92
C GLU A 130 -12.80 3.56 -13.57
N ALA A 131 -12.45 4.83 -13.46
CA ALA A 131 -12.89 5.64 -12.33
C ALA A 131 -14.43 5.78 -12.35
N LEU A 132 -15.09 5.52 -11.22
CA LEU A 132 -16.53 5.67 -11.08
C LEU A 132 -16.98 7.10 -11.41
N SER A 133 -17.86 7.19 -12.41
CA SER A 133 -18.48 8.46 -12.76
C SER A 133 -19.46 8.92 -11.65
N PRO A 134 -19.69 10.24 -11.49
CA PRO A 134 -20.63 10.74 -10.50
C PRO A 134 -22.05 10.16 -10.63
N SER A 135 -22.47 9.81 -11.84
CA SER A 135 -23.76 9.16 -12.10
C SER A 135 -23.83 7.74 -11.57
N LYS A 136 -22.77 6.95 -11.73
CA LYS A 136 -22.67 5.59 -11.16
C LYS A 136 -22.62 5.62 -9.62
N MET A 137 -21.94 6.61 -9.03
CA MET A 137 -21.94 6.81 -7.58
C MET A 137 -23.34 7.12 -7.04
N ARG A 138 -24.11 7.99 -7.70
CA ARG A 138 -25.50 8.27 -7.31
C ARG A 138 -26.41 7.05 -7.39
N SER A 139 -26.20 6.20 -8.38
CA SER A 139 -26.97 4.95 -8.51
C SER A 139 -26.67 3.97 -7.38
N LEU A 140 -25.39 3.86 -6.97
CA LEU A 140 -24.98 3.04 -5.83
C LEU A 140 -25.53 3.57 -4.51
N LEU A 141 -25.56 4.90 -4.32
CA LEU A 141 -26.15 5.54 -3.14
C LEU A 141 -27.64 5.21 -2.99
N LYS A 142 -28.40 5.21 -4.08
CA LYS A 142 -29.83 4.84 -4.06
C LYS A 142 -30.09 3.37 -3.73
N LEU A 143 -29.10 2.49 -3.94
CA LEU A 143 -29.21 1.07 -3.63
C LEU A 143 -28.85 0.75 -2.16
N VAL A 144 -28.10 1.62 -1.49
CA VAL A 144 -27.54 1.40 -0.15
C VAL A 144 -28.20 2.28 0.90
N ALA A 145 -28.85 3.37 0.49
CA ALA A 145 -29.62 4.29 1.35
C ALA A 145 -31.07 3.83 1.51
#